data_dbdb11aef49cfba115619c041df297f2
#
_entry.id   dbdb11aef49cfba115619c041df297f2
#
_cell.length_a   1.000
_cell.length_b   1.000
_cell.length_c   1.000
_cell.angle_alpha   90.00
_cell.angle_beta   90.00
_cell.angle_gamma   90.00
#
_symmetry.space_group_name_H-M   'P 1'
#
loop_
_entity.id
_entity.type
_entity.pdbx_description
1 polymer ?
#
loop_
_entity_poly.entity_id
_entity_poly.type
_entity_poly.pdbx_seq_one_letter_code
_entity_poly.pdbx_strand_id
1 'polypeptide(L)'
;MDMKKKLLFVFNPCSGKAQIKNQLLDIVDTMVKADYEVTIYPTQCAGDAKEKVEAYAGNYDLVVCSGGDGTLDEVVTGMMQCKAKVPLGYIPAGSTNDFASSLGIPKDMEKAAEAAVTGKPFPCDVGLFNGDYFVYVLSLIHI
;
A
#
# COMPACT_ATOMS: atom_id res chain seq x y z
N MET A 1 -22.93 -11.70 -13.42
CA MET A 1 -21.70 -12.13 -12.74
C MET A 1 -20.92 -10.91 -12.31
N ASP A 2 -20.71 -10.79 -11.04
CA ASP A 2 -20.02 -9.63 -10.52
C ASP A 2 -18.53 -9.82 -10.65
N MET A 3 -17.88 -8.85 -11.28
CA MET A 3 -16.43 -8.87 -11.36
C MET A 3 -15.86 -8.35 -10.06
N LYS A 4 -14.96 -9.11 -9.47
CA LYS A 4 -14.27 -8.65 -8.28
C LYS A 4 -13.34 -7.50 -8.62
N LYS A 5 -13.17 -6.60 -7.68
CA LYS A 5 -12.15 -5.55 -7.80
C LYS A 5 -10.78 -6.17 -7.66
N LYS A 6 -9.82 -5.59 -8.34
CA LYS A 6 -8.44 -6.10 -8.35
C LYS A 6 -7.55 -5.29 -7.44
N LEU A 7 -6.77 -5.99 -6.62
CA LEU A 7 -5.86 -5.39 -5.67
C LEU A 7 -4.44 -5.87 -5.95
N LEU A 8 -3.51 -4.94 -6.04
CA LEU A 8 -2.09 -5.26 -6.14
C LEU A 8 -1.44 -5.04 -4.78
N PHE A 9 -0.89 -6.09 -4.20
CA PHE A 9 -0.19 -6.01 -2.93
C PHE A 9 1.30 -6.14 -3.15
N VAL A 10 2.02 -5.03 -2.99
CA VAL A 10 3.47 -4.95 -3.15
C VAL A 10 4.09 -4.84 -1.77
N PHE A 11 5.01 -5.71 -1.43
CA PHE A 11 5.62 -5.66 -0.12
C PHE A 11 7.10 -5.98 -0.17
N ASN A 12 7.84 -5.40 0.78
CA ASN A 12 9.24 -5.73 0.97
C ASN A 12 9.34 -6.83 2.04
N PRO A 13 9.73 -8.06 1.66
CA PRO A 13 9.74 -9.17 2.62
C PRO A 13 10.81 -9.03 3.71
N CYS A 14 11.74 -8.11 3.52
CA CYS A 14 12.85 -7.91 4.45
C CYS A 14 12.72 -6.65 5.30
N SER A 15 11.63 -5.91 5.19
CA SER A 15 11.45 -4.67 5.94
C SER A 15 11.37 -4.93 7.44
N GLY A 16 12.01 -4.06 8.21
CA GLY A 16 11.99 -4.11 9.65
C GLY A 16 12.42 -5.47 10.15
N LYS A 17 11.60 -6.13 10.97
CA LYS A 17 11.88 -7.46 11.49
C LYS A 17 11.33 -8.58 10.60
N ALA A 18 11.00 -8.26 9.37
CA ALA A 18 10.44 -9.22 8.41
C ALA A 18 9.14 -9.88 8.90
N GLN A 19 8.35 -9.14 9.68
CA GLN A 19 7.11 -9.68 10.26
C GLN A 19 6.05 -10.01 9.22
N ILE A 20 6.16 -9.43 8.02
CA ILE A 20 5.21 -9.70 6.94
C ILE A 20 5.13 -11.20 6.63
N LYS A 21 6.24 -11.91 6.76
CA LYS A 21 6.26 -13.35 6.47
C LYS A 21 5.32 -14.14 7.39
N ASN A 22 5.18 -13.70 8.63
CA ASN A 22 4.33 -14.38 9.61
C ASN A 22 2.87 -13.98 9.51
N GLN A 23 2.58 -12.86 8.90
CA GLN A 23 1.23 -12.31 8.84
C GLN A 23 0.65 -12.26 7.43
N LEU A 24 1.41 -12.67 6.44
CA LEU A 24 1.01 -12.56 5.04
C LEU A 24 -0.33 -13.23 4.76
N LEU A 25 -0.51 -14.43 5.26
CA LEU A 25 -1.75 -15.17 5.01
C LEU A 25 -2.96 -14.44 5.61
N ASP A 26 -2.82 -13.93 6.81
CA ASP A 26 -3.91 -13.21 7.47
C ASP A 26 -4.24 -11.91 6.74
N ILE A 27 -3.22 -11.22 6.27
CA ILE A 27 -3.39 -9.98 5.49
C ILE A 27 -4.13 -10.28 4.19
N VAL A 28 -3.68 -11.30 3.46
CA VAL A 28 -4.31 -11.67 2.19
C VAL A 28 -5.74 -12.14 2.41
N ASP A 29 -5.99 -12.91 3.47
CA ASP A 29 -7.33 -13.35 3.82
C ASP A 29 -8.26 -12.16 4.06
N THR A 30 -7.78 -11.14 4.76
CA THR A 30 -8.53 -9.89 4.98
C THR A 30 -8.91 -9.25 3.64
N MET A 31 -7.99 -9.20 2.70
CA MET A 31 -8.23 -8.62 1.38
C MET A 31 -9.25 -9.42 0.58
N VAL A 32 -9.14 -10.75 0.61
CA VAL A 32 -10.06 -11.62 -0.11
C VAL A 32 -11.46 -11.53 0.48
N LYS A 33 -11.57 -11.44 1.80
CA LYS A 33 -12.88 -11.29 2.46
C LYS A 33 -13.55 -9.95 2.13
N ALA A 34 -12.78 -8.96 1.71
CA ALA A 34 -13.33 -7.68 1.25
C ALA A 34 -13.68 -7.69 -0.24
N ASP A 35 -13.73 -8.86 -0.85
CA ASP A 35 -14.11 -9.09 -2.26
C ASP A 35 -13.09 -8.59 -3.27
N TYR A 36 -11.81 -8.62 -2.91
CA TYR A 36 -10.75 -8.32 -3.87
C TYR A 36 -10.14 -9.59 -4.44
N GLU A 37 -9.79 -9.53 -5.72
CA GLU A 37 -8.89 -10.48 -6.34
C GLU A 37 -7.48 -9.93 -6.15
N VAL A 38 -6.64 -10.66 -5.42
CA VAL A 38 -5.35 -10.14 -4.93
C VAL A 38 -4.20 -10.70 -5.76
N THR A 39 -3.37 -9.79 -6.27
CA THR A 39 -2.08 -10.14 -6.87
C THR A 39 -1.00 -9.71 -5.89
N ILE A 40 -0.14 -10.64 -5.53
CA ILE A 40 0.89 -10.44 -4.52
C ILE A 40 2.24 -10.32 -5.21
N TYR A 41 3.01 -9.32 -4.86
CA TYR A 41 4.34 -9.15 -5.41
C TYR A 41 5.37 -8.82 -4.32
N PRO A 42 6.24 -9.76 -3.95
CA PRO A 42 7.35 -9.46 -3.05
C PRO A 42 8.46 -8.78 -3.83
N THR A 43 8.93 -7.64 -3.35
CA THR A 43 10.00 -6.92 -4.04
C THR A 43 11.31 -7.69 -3.96
N GLN A 44 12.11 -7.59 -5.00
CA GLN A 44 13.35 -8.37 -5.13
C GLN A 44 14.61 -7.52 -4.92
N CYS A 45 14.49 -6.21 -5.08
CA CYS A 45 15.64 -5.31 -4.95
C CYS A 45 15.15 -3.86 -4.83
N ALA A 46 16.07 -2.96 -4.53
CA ALA A 46 15.75 -1.53 -4.48
C ALA A 46 15.27 -1.06 -5.86
N GLY A 47 14.25 -0.22 -5.88
CA GLY A 47 13.65 0.28 -7.11
C GLY A 47 12.55 -0.61 -7.69
N ASP A 48 12.45 -1.85 -7.22
CA ASP A 48 11.53 -2.83 -7.77
C ASP A 48 10.06 -2.45 -7.52
N ALA A 49 9.76 -1.95 -6.33
CA ALA A 49 8.40 -1.51 -6.00
C ALA A 49 7.93 -0.38 -6.90
N LYS A 50 8.81 0.58 -7.16
CA LYS A 50 8.51 1.70 -8.05
C LYS A 50 8.22 1.20 -9.47
N GLU A 51 9.08 0.34 -10.00
CA GLU A 51 8.92 -0.19 -11.36
C GLU A 51 7.64 -0.99 -11.50
N LYS A 52 7.33 -1.83 -10.53
CA LYS A 52 6.13 -2.66 -10.57
C LYS A 52 4.87 -1.81 -10.56
N VAL A 53 4.82 -0.82 -9.68
CA VAL A 53 3.67 0.07 -9.55
C VAL A 53 3.52 0.94 -10.79
N GLU A 54 4.60 1.51 -11.27
CA GLU A 54 4.57 2.35 -12.48
C GLU A 54 4.03 1.58 -13.68
N ALA A 55 4.43 0.33 -13.84
CA ALA A 55 4.03 -0.48 -14.98
C ALA A 55 2.59 -1.00 -14.87
N TYR A 56 2.12 -1.33 -13.67
CA TYR A 56 0.91 -2.13 -13.53
C TYR A 56 -0.21 -1.51 -12.71
N ALA A 57 0.02 -0.44 -11.95
CA ALA A 57 -1.01 0.11 -11.06
C ALA A 57 -2.32 0.44 -11.78
N GLY A 58 -2.24 0.88 -13.02
CA GLY A 58 -3.44 1.22 -13.81
C GLY A 58 -4.37 0.05 -14.08
N ASN A 59 -3.90 -1.18 -13.89
CA ASN A 59 -4.71 -2.38 -14.10
C ASN A 59 -5.46 -2.83 -12.83
N TYR A 60 -5.33 -2.08 -11.75
CA TYR A 60 -5.88 -2.45 -10.46
C TYR A 60 -6.81 -1.38 -9.92
N ASP A 61 -7.70 -1.78 -9.03
CA ASP A 61 -8.63 -0.87 -8.37
C ASP A 61 -8.05 -0.32 -7.06
N LEU A 62 -7.08 -1.02 -6.50
CA LEU A 62 -6.43 -0.64 -5.25
C LEU A 62 -5.00 -1.17 -5.27
N VAL A 63 -4.06 -0.34 -4.84
CA VAL A 63 -2.69 -0.78 -4.60
C VAL A 63 -2.46 -0.69 -3.10
N VAL A 64 -1.96 -1.78 -2.52
CA VAL A 64 -1.57 -1.80 -1.11
C VAL A 64 -0.08 -2.13 -1.05
N CYS A 65 0.67 -1.39 -0.27
CA CYS A 65 2.08 -1.70 -0.07
C CYS A 65 2.38 -1.92 1.41
N SER A 66 3.39 -2.72 1.67
CA SER A 66 3.88 -2.95 3.01
C SER A 66 5.40 -2.88 3.01
N GLY A 67 5.93 -2.14 3.95
CA GLY A 67 7.36 -1.94 4.09
C GLY A 67 7.63 -0.74 4.97
N GLY A 68 8.87 -0.28 4.95
CA GLY A 68 9.23 0.95 5.64
C GLY A 68 8.98 2.17 4.76
N ASP A 69 9.47 3.31 5.22
CA ASP A 69 9.26 4.57 4.51
C ASP A 69 9.91 4.58 3.13
N GLY A 70 11.01 3.85 2.95
CA GLY A 70 11.67 3.72 1.64
C GLY A 70 10.81 2.99 0.62
N THR A 71 10.16 1.90 1.02
CA THR A 71 9.24 1.17 0.15
C THR A 71 8.03 2.03 -0.19
N LEU A 72 7.49 2.73 0.78
CA LEU A 72 6.38 3.63 0.56
C LEU A 72 6.75 4.72 -0.43
N ASP A 73 7.94 5.32 -0.29
CA ASP A 73 8.43 6.35 -1.21
C ASP A 73 8.50 5.83 -2.65
N GLU A 74 9.00 4.61 -2.84
CA GLU A 74 9.05 4.00 -4.17
C GLU A 74 7.66 3.82 -4.75
N VAL A 75 6.73 3.32 -3.96
CA VAL A 75 5.36 3.10 -4.43
C VAL A 75 4.67 4.42 -4.77
N VAL A 76 4.81 5.41 -3.92
CA VAL A 76 4.23 6.75 -4.19
C VAL A 76 4.79 7.32 -5.47
N THR A 77 6.11 7.23 -5.67
CA THR A 77 6.75 7.71 -6.88
C THR A 77 6.21 6.97 -8.12
N GLY A 78 6.08 5.65 -8.03
CA GLY A 78 5.52 4.86 -9.12
C GLY A 78 4.07 5.22 -9.42
N MET A 79 3.26 5.48 -8.39
CA MET A 79 1.88 5.90 -8.57
C MET A 79 1.79 7.24 -9.29
N MET A 80 2.65 8.20 -8.94
CA MET A 80 2.67 9.50 -9.59
C MET A 80 3.08 9.38 -11.05
N GLN A 81 4.08 8.56 -11.35
CA GLN A 81 4.56 8.37 -12.71
C GLN A 81 3.59 7.61 -13.59
N CYS A 82 2.87 6.68 -13.01
CA CYS A 82 1.84 5.91 -13.70
C CYS A 82 0.65 6.79 -14.11
N LYS A 83 0.42 7.87 -13.38
CA LYS A 83 -0.70 8.79 -13.60
C LYS A 83 -2.07 8.11 -13.46
N ALA A 84 -2.10 6.92 -12.90
CA ALA A 84 -3.36 6.25 -12.62
C ALA A 84 -3.93 6.81 -11.32
N LYS A 85 -5.25 7.02 -11.30
CA LYS A 85 -5.93 7.52 -10.10
C LYS A 85 -6.42 6.36 -9.26
N VAL A 86 -5.47 5.56 -8.79
CA VAL A 86 -5.76 4.38 -7.99
C VAL A 86 -5.43 4.69 -6.54
N PRO A 87 -6.32 4.40 -5.59
CA PRO A 87 -6.00 4.64 -4.18
C PRO A 87 -4.90 3.71 -3.70
N LEU A 88 -4.18 4.19 -2.70
CA LEU A 88 -3.05 3.47 -2.11
C LEU A 88 -3.34 3.20 -0.64
N GLY A 89 -3.23 1.94 -0.23
CA GLY A 89 -3.26 1.54 1.16
C GLY A 89 -1.84 1.24 1.64
N TYR A 90 -1.58 1.51 2.90
CA TYR A 90 -0.25 1.29 3.46
C TYR A 90 -0.31 0.46 4.73
N ILE A 91 0.50 -0.60 4.77
CA ILE A 91 0.66 -1.45 5.94
C ILE A 91 2.10 -1.25 6.43
N PRO A 92 2.31 -0.47 7.51
CA PRO A 92 3.67 -0.17 7.96
C PRO A 92 4.39 -1.41 8.46
N ALA A 93 5.63 -1.58 8.04
CA ALA A 93 6.47 -2.70 8.42
C ALA A 93 7.93 -2.30 8.66
N GLY A 94 8.21 -1.01 8.62
CA GLY A 94 9.55 -0.50 8.88
C GLY A 94 9.80 -0.24 10.35
N SER A 95 11.00 0.21 10.65
CA SER A 95 11.42 0.46 12.03
C SER A 95 10.77 1.70 12.64
N THR A 96 10.66 2.77 11.87
CA THR A 96 10.16 4.04 12.39
C THR A 96 8.74 4.36 11.93
N ASN A 97 8.43 4.05 10.67
CA ASN A 97 7.10 4.26 10.09
C ASN A 97 6.59 5.69 10.27
N ASP A 98 7.46 6.68 10.02
CA ASP A 98 7.14 8.08 10.27
C ASP A 98 5.91 8.55 9.51
N PHE A 99 5.79 8.16 8.25
CA PHE A 99 4.66 8.55 7.41
C PHE A 99 3.35 7.98 7.97
N ALA A 100 3.37 6.71 8.35
CA ALA A 100 2.19 6.06 8.91
C ALA A 100 1.77 6.73 10.21
N SER A 101 2.73 7.09 11.06
CA SER A 101 2.44 7.77 12.31
C SER A 101 1.79 9.13 12.08
N SER A 102 2.27 9.88 11.09
CA SER A 102 1.72 11.20 10.79
C SER A 102 0.30 11.13 10.22
N LEU A 103 -0.05 10.02 9.57
CA LEU A 103 -1.39 9.81 9.02
C LEU A 103 -2.32 9.05 9.97
N GLY A 104 -1.81 8.59 11.10
CA GLY A 104 -2.65 7.81 12.03
C GLY A 104 -2.94 6.40 11.57
N ILE A 105 -2.14 5.86 10.65
CA ILE A 105 -2.31 4.49 10.17
C ILE A 105 -1.90 3.52 11.27
N PRO A 106 -2.70 2.47 11.54
CA PRO A 106 -2.36 1.50 12.59
C PRO A 106 -1.02 0.82 12.34
N LYS A 107 -0.28 0.58 13.43
CA LYS A 107 0.98 -0.14 13.36
C LYS A 107 0.79 -1.64 13.28
N ASP A 108 -0.33 -2.14 13.77
CA ASP A 108 -0.68 -3.56 13.68
C ASP A 108 -1.01 -3.87 12.22
N MET A 109 -0.32 -4.87 11.66
CA MET A 109 -0.46 -5.18 10.23
C MET A 109 -1.86 -5.63 9.84
N GLU A 110 -2.53 -6.40 10.67
CA GLU A 110 -3.89 -6.85 10.36
C GLU A 110 -4.86 -5.68 10.38
N LYS A 111 -4.72 -4.78 11.36
CA LYS A 111 -5.57 -3.60 11.43
C LYS A 111 -5.28 -2.64 10.29
N ALA A 112 -4.03 -2.50 9.90
CA ALA A 112 -3.68 -1.68 8.75
C ALA A 112 -4.24 -2.26 7.45
N ALA A 113 -4.21 -3.58 7.28
CA ALA A 113 -4.79 -4.24 6.13
C ALA A 113 -6.30 -4.03 6.07
N GLU A 114 -6.97 -4.16 7.20
CA GLU A 114 -8.40 -3.92 7.30
C GLU A 114 -8.73 -2.47 6.94
N ALA A 115 -7.95 -1.53 7.45
CA ALA A 115 -8.12 -0.11 7.13
C ALA A 115 -7.94 0.15 5.63
N ALA A 116 -6.98 -0.52 5.02
CA ALA A 116 -6.69 -0.33 3.60
C ALA A 116 -7.84 -0.80 2.71
N VAL A 117 -8.58 -1.84 3.11
CA VAL A 117 -9.64 -2.38 2.27
C VAL A 117 -11.03 -1.86 2.62
N THR A 118 -11.20 -1.29 3.81
CA THR A 118 -12.51 -0.80 4.26
C THR A 118 -12.56 0.72 4.43
N GLY A 119 -11.40 1.37 4.49
CA GLY A 119 -11.32 2.80 4.70
C GLY A 119 -11.76 3.60 3.49
N LYS A 120 -11.86 4.89 3.67
CA LYS A 120 -12.17 5.80 2.57
C LYS A 120 -10.89 6.45 2.08
N PRO A 121 -10.74 6.64 0.75
CA PRO A 121 -9.58 7.33 0.25
C PRO A 121 -9.62 8.82 0.61
N PHE A 122 -8.46 9.36 0.92
CA PHE A 122 -8.32 10.80 1.11
C PHE A 122 -7.04 11.28 0.43
N PRO A 123 -7.00 12.52 -0.04
CA PRO A 123 -5.80 13.02 -0.70
C PRO A 123 -4.68 13.22 0.32
N CYS A 124 -3.51 12.72 -0.03
CA CYS A 124 -2.32 12.90 0.78
C CYS A 124 -1.31 13.71 -0.02
N ASP A 125 -0.82 14.79 0.58
CA ASP A 125 0.17 15.63 -0.06
C ASP A 125 1.51 14.88 -0.09
N VAL A 126 2.02 14.66 -1.28
CA VAL A 126 3.30 13.99 -1.47
C VAL A 126 4.44 14.97 -1.78
N GLY A 127 4.23 16.23 -1.50
CA GLY A 127 5.28 17.24 -1.63
C GLY A 127 6.51 16.93 -0.81
N LEU A 128 6.34 16.20 0.29
CA LEU A 128 7.46 15.72 1.09
C LEU A 128 8.35 14.75 0.33
N PHE A 129 7.79 14.11 -0.71
CA PHE A 129 8.53 13.14 -1.51
C PHE A 129 9.05 13.74 -2.79
N ASN A 130 8.20 14.45 -3.54
CA ASN A 130 8.63 14.84 -4.89
C ASN A 130 7.79 15.92 -5.56
N GLY A 131 7.16 16.85 -4.85
CA GLY A 131 6.49 17.99 -5.47
C GLY A 131 5.02 18.11 -5.12
N ASP A 132 4.25 18.71 -6.03
CA ASP A 132 2.89 19.19 -5.76
C ASP A 132 1.80 18.18 -6.12
N TYR A 133 2.08 16.90 -6.03
CA TYR A 133 1.13 15.85 -6.40
C TYR A 133 0.43 15.29 -5.18
N PHE A 134 -0.70 14.64 -5.41
CA PHE A 134 -1.45 13.95 -4.37
C PHE A 134 -1.64 12.50 -4.75
N VAL A 135 -1.58 11.60 -3.76
CA VAL A 135 -2.06 10.24 -3.92
C VAL A 135 -3.20 10.03 -2.93
N TYR A 136 -4.13 9.17 -3.29
CA TYR A 136 -5.24 8.84 -2.41
C TYR A 136 -4.83 7.65 -1.55
N VAL A 137 -4.89 7.81 -0.25
CA VAL A 137 -4.50 6.78 0.70
C VAL A 137 -5.75 6.28 1.41
N LEU A 138 -5.90 4.95 1.48
CA LEU A 138 -7.01 4.35 2.21
C LEU A 138 -6.60 4.10 3.65
N SER A 139 -7.42 4.57 4.56
CA SER A 139 -7.16 4.44 5.97
C SER A 139 -8.47 4.48 6.74
N LEU A 140 -8.45 3.95 7.96
CA LEU A 140 -9.56 4.12 8.89
C LEU A 140 -9.55 5.46 9.59
N ILE A 141 -8.72 6.37 9.18
CA ILE A 141 -8.72 7.68 9.78
C ILE A 141 -10.05 8.32 9.59
N HIS A 142 -10.57 8.81 10.63
CA HIS A 142 -11.76 9.53 10.59
C HIS A 142 -11.57 10.70 11.39
N ILE A 143 -12.25 11.58 11.08
CA ILE A 143 -12.12 12.87 11.60
C ILE A 143 -13.17 13.08 12.65
#